data_4d615c4db2b0c7dea690255ef862be78
#
_entry.id   4d615c4db2b0c7dea690255ef862be78
#
_cell.length_a   1.000
_cell.length_b   1.000
_cell.length_c   1.000
_cell.angle_alpha   90.00
_cell.angle_beta   90.00
_cell.angle_gamma   90.00
#
_symmetry.space_group_name_H-M   'P 1'
#
loop_
_entity.id
_entity.type
_entity.pdbx_description
1 polymer ?
#
loop_
_entity_poly.entity_id
_entity_poly.type
_entity_poly.pdbx_seq_one_letter_code
_entity_poly.pdbx_strand_id
1 'polypeptide(L)'
;MALSGDFLQSSVVFLTAAVVAVPIAQRAGLGSVLGYLLAGVAIGPWGLGLISDVQAILHFAEFGVVLLLFLIGLELNPKKLWQMRGPILGLGGAQVVVSTLVIASIAYLLGVNWQSSLVIGMGLALSSTAIALRVIEEQGLTRSEAGQSGFAVLLFQDIAVIPMLAFLPLLAGNAGGSWLDMIWMLGGITALLVAGHFLLSPLFRYIVTSGVRELFTVAALLLVIGIALLMQQLGLSMALGTFLAGVLLAESEFRHELEIAIEPFKGLLLGLFFIAVGMAVNLGLLAQAPLQVLAAVFGLVVLKGGILYLLARLSGTRSKARSKMAAILSQGGEFAFVIFTAASAQGLLLPDQVAFLLVVVSLSMVTTPLLLTIQDKWFARKLNLSSDDEMHSDVVNKQPQIIIAGFGRFGRFGQIVGRLMYANKIKITVLESDASQIKLLREYGYNVFYGDATQLELLRAAGAEEAEAIVICTDAPDEVMKIVELCQHHFPQLKILARARSRVEAYQLLSHGVDKYSRETFLGALDLGRQVLVELGMHPYQAKRAEAHFRKLDNAMLKELLPQHNQDKQLALRAKEARKELEEIFGREMDNDRQSRHYWEK
;
A
#
# COMPACT_ATOMS: atom_id res chain seq x y z
N MET A 1 -42.78 8.16 14.22
CA MET A 1 -42.04 9.33 14.68
C MET A 1 -41.03 9.01 15.80
N ALA A 2 -40.88 7.77 16.23
CA ALA A 2 -39.87 7.32 17.22
C ALA A 2 -38.49 6.92 16.63
N LEU A 3 -38.39 6.81 15.31
CA LEU A 3 -37.15 6.37 14.61
C LEU A 3 -36.03 7.41 14.54
N SER A 4 -36.30 8.69 14.83
CA SER A 4 -35.27 9.74 14.61
C SER A 4 -34.29 9.93 15.78
N GLY A 5 -34.69 9.64 17.01
CA GLY A 5 -33.81 9.78 18.18
C GLY A 5 -32.76 8.67 18.28
N ASP A 6 -33.18 7.44 18.08
CA ASP A 6 -32.30 6.26 18.17
C ASP A 6 -31.26 6.22 17.05
N PHE A 7 -31.61 6.66 15.83
CA PHE A 7 -30.68 6.70 14.70
C PHE A 7 -29.56 7.71 14.92
N LEU A 8 -29.87 8.94 15.34
CA LEU A 8 -28.85 9.97 15.61
C LEU A 8 -27.95 9.57 16.77
N GLN A 9 -28.51 9.00 17.83
CA GLN A 9 -27.73 8.54 18.97
C GLN A 9 -26.80 7.41 18.60
N SER A 10 -27.28 6.41 17.86
CA SER A 10 -26.44 5.32 17.32
C SER A 10 -25.34 5.85 16.41
N SER A 11 -25.65 6.82 15.53
CA SER A 11 -24.66 7.44 14.64
C SER A 11 -23.55 8.14 15.43
N VAL A 12 -23.88 8.87 16.49
CA VAL A 12 -22.87 9.52 17.37
C VAL A 12 -21.99 8.48 18.04
N VAL A 13 -22.55 7.38 18.54
CA VAL A 13 -21.79 6.29 19.16
C VAL A 13 -20.82 5.67 18.15
N PHE A 14 -21.29 5.36 16.93
CA PHE A 14 -20.45 4.82 15.86
C PHE A 14 -19.29 5.73 15.49
N LEU A 15 -19.60 7.00 15.22
CA LEU A 15 -18.58 7.96 14.81
C LEU A 15 -17.56 8.18 15.93
N THR A 16 -18.02 8.25 17.19
CA THR A 16 -17.12 8.39 18.34
C THR A 16 -16.22 7.17 18.48
N ALA A 17 -16.78 5.96 18.40
CA ALA A 17 -16.01 4.73 18.49
C ALA A 17 -14.96 4.63 17.36
N ALA A 18 -15.34 5.00 16.12
CA ALA A 18 -14.42 5.04 14.99
C ALA A 18 -13.27 6.04 15.19
N VAL A 19 -13.60 7.28 15.57
CA VAL A 19 -12.62 8.37 15.76
C VAL A 19 -11.65 8.06 16.89
N VAL A 20 -12.05 7.30 17.91
CA VAL A 20 -11.18 6.91 19.03
C VAL A 20 -10.37 5.66 18.68
N ALA A 21 -11.01 4.59 18.24
CA ALA A 21 -10.37 3.28 18.10
C ALA A 21 -9.44 3.20 16.88
N VAL A 22 -9.81 3.81 15.75
CA VAL A 22 -9.00 3.70 14.52
C VAL A 22 -7.62 4.34 14.65
N PRO A 23 -7.46 5.58 15.17
CA PRO A 23 -6.13 6.15 15.38
C PRO A 23 -5.28 5.37 16.38
N ILE A 24 -5.90 4.80 17.43
CA ILE A 24 -5.20 3.95 18.41
C ILE A 24 -4.69 2.68 17.72
N ALA A 25 -5.54 2.00 16.97
CA ALA A 25 -5.16 0.79 16.23
C ALA A 25 -4.07 1.08 15.18
N GLN A 26 -4.14 2.21 14.50
CA GLN A 26 -3.12 2.62 13.54
C GLN A 26 -1.76 2.88 14.22
N ARG A 27 -1.74 3.57 15.36
CA ARG A 27 -0.51 3.78 16.15
C ARG A 27 0.08 2.48 16.70
N ALA A 28 -0.80 1.52 17.00
CA ALA A 28 -0.38 0.18 17.43
C ALA A 28 0.07 -0.74 16.25
N GLY A 29 0.08 -0.25 15.00
CA GLY A 29 0.45 -1.04 13.81
C GLY A 29 -0.60 -2.06 13.35
N LEU A 30 -1.83 -2.00 13.91
CA LEU A 30 -2.90 -2.97 13.63
C LEU A 30 -3.73 -2.65 12.37
N GLY A 31 -3.66 -1.40 11.88
CA GLY A 31 -4.42 -0.96 10.72
C GLY A 31 -5.86 -0.48 11.03
N SER A 32 -6.47 0.18 10.04
CA SER A 32 -7.81 0.78 10.21
C SER A 32 -8.91 -0.27 10.33
N VAL A 33 -8.84 -1.36 9.55
CA VAL A 33 -9.85 -2.44 9.54
C VAL A 33 -9.98 -3.05 10.94
N LEU A 34 -8.85 -3.40 11.57
CA LEU A 34 -8.88 -3.90 12.95
C LEU A 34 -9.34 -2.84 13.94
N GLY A 35 -9.02 -1.56 13.70
CA GLY A 35 -9.54 -0.45 14.52
C GLY A 35 -11.06 -0.39 14.50
N TYR A 36 -11.68 -0.52 13.34
CA TYR A 36 -13.14 -0.57 13.19
C TYR A 36 -13.74 -1.82 13.83
N LEU A 37 -13.16 -2.99 13.64
CA LEU A 37 -13.62 -4.23 14.29
C LEU A 37 -13.58 -4.13 15.82
N LEU A 38 -12.47 -3.62 16.37
CA LEU A 38 -12.33 -3.42 17.82
C LEU A 38 -13.30 -2.37 18.36
N ALA A 39 -13.56 -1.29 17.59
CA ALA A 39 -14.60 -0.32 17.92
C ALA A 39 -15.96 -1.01 18.04
N GLY A 40 -16.30 -1.86 17.06
CA GLY A 40 -17.55 -2.62 17.05
C GLY A 40 -17.67 -3.58 18.24
N VAL A 41 -16.63 -4.33 18.55
CA VAL A 41 -16.57 -5.19 19.74
C VAL A 41 -16.80 -4.37 21.02
N ALA A 42 -16.19 -3.19 21.13
CA ALA A 42 -16.30 -2.35 22.31
C ALA A 42 -17.71 -1.77 22.53
N ILE A 43 -18.38 -1.31 21.47
CA ILE A 43 -19.73 -0.70 21.58
C ILE A 43 -20.86 -1.71 21.46
N GLY A 44 -20.57 -2.91 20.97
CA GLY A 44 -21.51 -3.97 20.71
C GLY A 44 -22.06 -4.67 21.97
N PRO A 45 -22.94 -5.66 21.78
CA PRO A 45 -23.62 -6.38 22.87
C PRO A 45 -22.67 -7.09 23.85
N TRP A 46 -21.49 -7.49 23.37
CA TRP A 46 -20.47 -8.19 24.16
C TRP A 46 -19.45 -7.26 24.84
N GLY A 47 -19.47 -5.98 24.51
CA GLY A 47 -18.64 -4.95 25.12
C GLY A 47 -19.45 -4.06 26.09
N LEU A 48 -19.53 -2.76 25.77
CA LEU A 48 -20.26 -1.77 26.57
C LEU A 48 -21.80 -1.85 26.40
N GLY A 49 -22.31 -2.61 25.43
CA GLY A 49 -23.74 -2.77 25.19
C GLY A 49 -24.46 -1.49 24.78
N LEU A 50 -23.75 -0.54 24.20
CA LEU A 50 -24.31 0.77 23.80
C LEU A 50 -25.30 0.64 22.65
N ILE A 51 -25.15 -0.41 21.83
CA ILE A 51 -25.99 -0.70 20.67
C ILE A 51 -26.40 -2.17 20.73
N SER A 52 -27.70 -2.42 20.69
CA SER A 52 -28.27 -3.77 20.79
C SER A 52 -28.79 -4.31 19.45
N ASP A 53 -29.28 -3.44 18.55
CA ASP A 53 -29.79 -3.84 17.23
C ASP A 53 -28.67 -3.88 16.18
N VAL A 54 -27.94 -5.00 16.20
CA VAL A 54 -26.84 -5.24 15.26
C VAL A 54 -27.35 -5.51 13.84
N GLN A 55 -28.54 -6.11 13.69
CA GLN A 55 -29.05 -6.52 12.37
C GLN A 55 -29.47 -5.34 11.49
N ALA A 56 -30.17 -4.37 12.05
CA ALA A 56 -30.55 -3.17 11.30
C ALA A 56 -29.34 -2.42 10.77
N ILE A 57 -28.25 -2.42 11.54
CA ILE A 57 -27.00 -1.76 11.16
C ILE A 57 -26.22 -2.56 10.12
N LEU A 58 -26.21 -3.88 10.21
CA LEU A 58 -25.59 -4.75 9.19
C LEU A 58 -26.23 -4.51 7.83
N HIS A 59 -27.55 -4.46 7.73
CA HIS A 59 -28.25 -4.19 6.47
C HIS A 59 -27.87 -2.84 5.86
N PHE A 60 -27.74 -1.79 6.69
CA PHE A 60 -27.28 -0.49 6.20
C PHE A 60 -25.80 -0.52 5.79
N ALA A 61 -24.99 -1.24 6.53
CA ALA A 61 -23.57 -1.38 6.28
C ALA A 61 -23.24 -2.20 5.02
N GLU A 62 -24.15 -3.08 4.56
CA GLU A 62 -24.02 -3.81 3.29
C GLU A 62 -23.86 -2.88 2.08
N PHE A 63 -24.43 -1.67 2.13
CA PHE A 63 -24.19 -0.66 1.10
C PHE A 63 -22.71 -0.26 0.99
N GLY A 64 -21.97 -0.32 2.08
CA GLY A 64 -20.51 -0.08 2.05
C GLY A 64 -19.77 -1.10 1.21
N VAL A 65 -20.20 -2.38 1.31
CA VAL A 65 -19.65 -3.47 0.49
C VAL A 65 -20.03 -3.31 -0.98
N VAL A 66 -21.27 -2.90 -1.25
CA VAL A 66 -21.78 -2.60 -2.60
C VAL A 66 -20.94 -1.50 -3.28
N LEU A 67 -20.65 -0.41 -2.57
CA LEU A 67 -19.80 0.68 -3.07
C LEU A 67 -18.34 0.24 -3.24
N LEU A 68 -17.83 -0.56 -2.31
CA LEU A 68 -16.47 -1.13 -2.41
C LEU A 68 -16.33 -1.96 -3.70
N LEU A 69 -17.27 -2.87 -3.94
CA LEU A 69 -17.22 -3.75 -5.11
C LEU A 69 -17.41 -3.00 -6.44
N PHE A 70 -18.22 -1.94 -6.45
CA PHE A 70 -18.29 -1.04 -7.59
C PHE A 70 -16.92 -0.40 -7.89
N LEU A 71 -16.24 0.13 -6.86
CA LEU A 71 -14.93 0.77 -7.04
C LEU A 71 -13.85 -0.24 -7.45
N ILE A 72 -13.86 -1.44 -6.88
CA ILE A 72 -12.96 -2.52 -7.33
C ILE A 72 -13.20 -2.81 -8.81
N GLY A 73 -14.46 -2.89 -9.24
CA GLY A 73 -14.80 -3.03 -10.66
C GLY A 73 -14.25 -1.89 -11.51
N LEU A 74 -14.39 -0.66 -11.03
CA LEU A 74 -13.94 0.56 -11.71
C LEU A 74 -12.40 0.65 -11.82
N GLU A 75 -11.67 0.18 -10.81
CA GLU A 75 -10.21 0.15 -10.77
C GLU A 75 -9.61 -0.92 -11.69
N LEU A 76 -10.39 -1.94 -12.07
CA LEU A 76 -9.93 -3.00 -12.95
C LEU A 76 -9.62 -2.46 -14.34
N ASN A 77 -8.32 -2.36 -14.65
CA ASN A 77 -7.87 -2.04 -16.01
C ASN A 77 -7.66 -3.35 -16.80
N PRO A 78 -8.52 -3.69 -17.75
CA PRO A 78 -8.43 -4.97 -18.49
C PRO A 78 -7.10 -5.17 -19.19
N LYS A 79 -6.48 -4.11 -19.72
CA LYS A 79 -5.18 -4.17 -20.39
C LYS A 79 -4.04 -4.53 -19.43
N LYS A 80 -4.04 -3.94 -18.23
CA LYS A 80 -3.04 -4.23 -17.19
C LYS A 80 -3.21 -5.65 -16.63
N LEU A 81 -4.45 -6.08 -16.41
CA LEU A 81 -4.78 -7.46 -16.01
C LEU A 81 -4.28 -8.47 -17.04
N TRP A 82 -4.48 -8.18 -18.33
CA TRP A 82 -4.01 -9.06 -19.41
C TRP A 82 -2.49 -9.20 -19.46
N GLN A 83 -1.76 -8.13 -19.19
CA GLN A 83 -0.29 -8.16 -19.09
C GLN A 83 0.20 -9.00 -17.89
N MET A 84 -0.52 -8.97 -16.77
CA MET A 84 -0.20 -9.71 -15.54
C MET A 84 -0.90 -11.07 -15.42
N ARG A 85 -1.58 -11.56 -16.47
CA ARG A 85 -2.40 -12.79 -16.43
C ARG A 85 -1.64 -14.02 -15.93
N GLY A 86 -0.36 -14.16 -16.25
CA GLY A 86 0.45 -15.29 -15.82
C GLY A 86 0.55 -15.42 -14.29
N PRO A 87 1.09 -14.44 -13.57
CA PRO A 87 1.13 -14.44 -12.12
C PRO A 87 -0.25 -14.46 -11.45
N ILE A 88 -1.22 -13.70 -11.99
CA ILE A 88 -2.57 -13.59 -11.43
C ILE A 88 -3.30 -14.94 -11.51
N LEU A 89 -3.44 -15.50 -12.71
CA LEU A 89 -4.15 -16.77 -12.91
C LEU A 89 -3.34 -17.98 -12.41
N GLY A 90 -2.01 -17.94 -12.56
CA GLY A 90 -1.14 -19.03 -12.14
C GLY A 90 -1.05 -19.13 -10.62
N LEU A 91 -0.37 -18.18 -9.98
CA LEU A 91 -0.15 -18.24 -8.53
C LEU A 91 -1.42 -17.89 -7.74
N GLY A 92 -2.14 -16.84 -8.13
CA GLY A 92 -3.38 -16.41 -7.47
C GLY A 92 -4.49 -17.43 -7.62
N GLY A 93 -4.73 -17.91 -8.85
CA GLY A 93 -5.74 -18.93 -9.13
C GLY A 93 -5.44 -20.25 -8.41
N ALA A 94 -4.20 -20.74 -8.49
CA ALA A 94 -3.78 -21.94 -7.78
C ALA A 94 -3.95 -21.79 -6.26
N GLN A 95 -3.61 -20.64 -5.69
CA GLN A 95 -3.75 -20.40 -4.25
C GLN A 95 -5.22 -20.47 -3.82
N VAL A 96 -6.12 -19.79 -4.52
CA VAL A 96 -7.55 -19.78 -4.17
C VAL A 96 -8.13 -21.18 -4.30
N VAL A 97 -7.90 -21.87 -5.42
CA VAL A 97 -8.44 -23.21 -5.65
C VAL A 97 -7.90 -24.22 -4.64
N VAL A 98 -6.58 -24.28 -4.47
CA VAL A 98 -5.97 -25.25 -3.55
C VAL A 98 -6.37 -24.97 -2.11
N SER A 99 -6.36 -23.71 -1.67
CA SER A 99 -6.78 -23.37 -0.31
C SER A 99 -8.25 -23.68 -0.07
N THR A 100 -9.13 -23.34 -1.03
CA THR A 100 -10.56 -23.68 -0.95
C THR A 100 -10.77 -25.19 -0.81
N LEU A 101 -10.16 -26.00 -1.67
CA LEU A 101 -10.33 -27.45 -1.65
C LEU A 101 -9.77 -28.09 -0.39
N VAL A 102 -8.59 -27.66 0.05
CA VAL A 102 -7.97 -28.24 1.26
C VAL A 102 -8.78 -27.87 2.51
N ILE A 103 -9.18 -26.60 2.67
CA ILE A 103 -9.99 -26.17 3.81
C ILE A 103 -11.38 -26.83 3.78
N ALA A 104 -12.02 -26.88 2.61
CA ALA A 104 -13.29 -27.56 2.45
C ALA A 104 -13.21 -29.06 2.79
N SER A 105 -12.14 -29.73 2.36
CA SER A 105 -11.91 -31.15 2.70
C SER A 105 -11.77 -31.35 4.21
N ILE A 106 -11.03 -30.48 4.89
CA ILE A 106 -10.89 -30.53 6.36
C ILE A 106 -12.25 -30.30 7.04
N ALA A 107 -13.02 -29.28 6.62
CA ALA A 107 -14.33 -29.01 7.18
C ALA A 107 -15.30 -30.20 6.96
N TYR A 108 -15.26 -30.81 5.78
CA TYR A 108 -16.05 -32.00 5.47
C TYR A 108 -15.68 -33.19 6.36
N LEU A 109 -14.39 -33.44 6.57
CA LEU A 109 -13.89 -34.50 7.47
C LEU A 109 -14.26 -34.25 8.94
N LEU A 110 -14.46 -33.00 9.32
CA LEU A 110 -14.96 -32.60 10.64
C LEU A 110 -16.50 -32.74 10.78
N GLY A 111 -17.18 -33.26 9.75
CA GLY A 111 -18.62 -33.55 9.79
C GLY A 111 -19.52 -32.41 9.29
N VAL A 112 -18.96 -31.34 8.70
CA VAL A 112 -19.74 -30.30 8.05
C VAL A 112 -20.22 -30.80 6.68
N ASN A 113 -21.44 -30.47 6.28
CA ASN A 113 -21.95 -30.87 4.98
C ASN A 113 -21.09 -30.29 3.83
N TRP A 114 -21.12 -30.91 2.65
CA TRP A 114 -20.21 -30.54 1.56
C TRP A 114 -20.42 -29.10 1.03
N GLN A 115 -21.68 -28.61 1.00
CA GLN A 115 -22.00 -27.25 0.56
C GLN A 115 -21.40 -26.22 1.50
N SER A 116 -21.69 -26.36 2.81
CA SER A 116 -21.14 -25.49 3.86
C SER A 116 -19.61 -25.58 3.91
N SER A 117 -19.05 -26.79 3.75
CA SER A 117 -17.58 -26.99 3.71
C SER A 117 -16.94 -26.22 2.56
N LEU A 118 -17.56 -26.24 1.37
CA LEU A 118 -17.08 -25.51 0.21
C LEU A 118 -17.14 -23.99 0.45
N VAL A 119 -18.22 -23.49 1.04
CA VAL A 119 -18.37 -22.07 1.40
C VAL A 119 -17.32 -21.65 2.42
N ILE A 120 -17.08 -22.45 3.46
CA ILE A 120 -16.03 -22.21 4.45
C ILE A 120 -14.67 -22.15 3.76
N GLY A 121 -14.40 -23.08 2.86
CA GLY A 121 -13.16 -23.10 2.07
C GLY A 121 -13.00 -21.85 1.23
N MET A 122 -14.03 -21.42 0.49
CA MET A 122 -14.02 -20.20 -0.32
C MET A 122 -13.72 -18.96 0.53
N GLY A 123 -14.44 -18.76 1.63
CA GLY A 123 -14.26 -17.58 2.49
C GLY A 123 -12.88 -17.54 3.16
N LEU A 124 -12.41 -18.67 3.70
CA LEU A 124 -11.11 -18.73 4.38
C LEU A 124 -9.91 -18.76 3.42
N ALA A 125 -10.10 -19.08 2.12
CA ALA A 125 -9.05 -19.00 1.12
C ALA A 125 -8.60 -17.55 0.85
N LEU A 126 -9.47 -16.57 1.06
CA LEU A 126 -9.21 -15.16 0.82
C LEU A 126 -8.35 -14.55 1.93
N SER A 127 -7.53 -13.56 1.57
CA SER A 127 -6.64 -12.82 2.49
C SER A 127 -7.06 -11.36 2.53
N SER A 128 -6.72 -10.65 3.61
CA SER A 128 -7.02 -9.22 3.72
C SER A 128 -6.11 -8.40 2.82
N THR A 129 -6.72 -7.78 1.81
CA THR A 129 -6.04 -6.87 0.87
C THR A 129 -5.55 -5.63 1.61
N ALA A 130 -6.38 -5.06 2.48
CA ALA A 130 -6.05 -3.85 3.24
C ALA A 130 -4.82 -4.04 4.15
N ILE A 131 -4.76 -5.15 4.90
CA ILE A 131 -3.63 -5.45 5.80
C ILE A 131 -2.38 -5.82 5.00
N ALA A 132 -2.53 -6.67 3.97
CA ALA A 132 -1.40 -7.14 3.19
C ALA A 132 -0.70 -6.03 2.42
N LEU A 133 -1.46 -5.16 1.72
CA LEU A 133 -0.89 -4.02 0.98
C LEU A 133 -0.20 -3.03 1.91
N ARG A 134 -0.82 -2.70 3.03
CA ARG A 134 -0.22 -1.82 4.03
C ARG A 134 1.12 -2.36 4.53
N VAL A 135 1.19 -3.64 4.88
CA VAL A 135 2.43 -4.29 5.33
C VAL A 135 3.50 -4.29 4.23
N ILE A 136 3.10 -4.56 2.98
CA ILE A 136 4.00 -4.49 1.81
C ILE A 136 4.58 -3.09 1.65
N GLU A 137 3.79 -2.05 1.84
CA GLU A 137 4.22 -0.65 1.77
C GLU A 137 5.12 -0.25 2.93
N GLU A 138 4.70 -0.51 4.18
CA GLU A 138 5.45 -0.19 5.40
C GLU A 138 6.83 -0.87 5.43
N GLN A 139 6.94 -2.09 4.90
CA GLN A 139 8.21 -2.82 4.79
C GLN A 139 9.01 -2.51 3.50
N GLY A 140 8.55 -1.58 2.67
CA GLY A 140 9.22 -1.22 1.41
C GLY A 140 9.27 -2.36 0.38
N LEU A 141 8.36 -3.34 0.49
CA LEU A 141 8.33 -4.54 -0.35
C LEU A 141 7.60 -4.36 -1.69
N THR A 142 7.01 -3.21 -1.97
CA THR A 142 6.15 -2.95 -3.14
C THR A 142 6.80 -3.37 -4.47
N ARG A 143 8.12 -3.19 -4.59
CA ARG A 143 8.89 -3.57 -5.78
C ARG A 143 9.62 -4.90 -5.65
N SER A 144 9.53 -5.56 -4.51
CA SER A 144 10.16 -6.85 -4.27
C SER A 144 9.36 -7.98 -4.93
N GLU A 145 10.01 -9.12 -5.15
CA GLU A 145 9.36 -10.33 -5.67
C GLU A 145 8.21 -10.80 -4.76
N ALA A 146 8.38 -10.68 -3.43
CA ALA A 146 7.33 -11.00 -2.45
C ALA A 146 6.11 -10.07 -2.58
N GLY A 147 6.34 -8.75 -2.72
CA GLY A 147 5.28 -7.76 -2.88
C GLY A 147 4.53 -7.91 -4.20
N GLN A 148 5.24 -8.11 -5.31
CA GLN A 148 4.62 -8.29 -6.63
C GLN A 148 3.81 -9.59 -6.71
N SER A 149 4.35 -10.70 -6.19
CA SER A 149 3.63 -11.97 -6.13
C SER A 149 2.44 -11.90 -5.17
N GLY A 150 2.61 -11.26 -4.01
CA GLY A 150 1.53 -11.01 -3.06
C GLY A 150 0.41 -10.17 -3.67
N PHE A 151 0.74 -9.07 -4.36
CA PHE A 151 -0.22 -8.24 -5.07
C PHE A 151 -1.00 -9.02 -6.15
N ALA A 152 -0.32 -9.87 -6.92
CA ALA A 152 -0.98 -10.70 -7.94
C ALA A 152 -1.98 -11.69 -7.33
N VAL A 153 -1.65 -12.31 -6.17
CA VAL A 153 -2.56 -13.20 -5.44
C VAL A 153 -3.77 -12.42 -4.91
N LEU A 154 -3.56 -11.28 -4.26
CA LEU A 154 -4.65 -10.44 -3.73
C LEU A 154 -5.59 -9.98 -4.85
N LEU A 155 -5.04 -9.52 -5.96
CA LEU A 155 -5.84 -9.08 -7.11
C LEU A 155 -6.69 -10.23 -7.69
N PHE A 156 -6.16 -11.45 -7.74
CA PHE A 156 -6.96 -12.61 -8.13
C PHE A 156 -8.06 -12.91 -7.12
N GLN A 157 -7.76 -12.84 -5.82
CA GLN A 157 -8.73 -13.06 -4.75
C GLN A 157 -9.89 -12.07 -4.83
N ASP A 158 -9.61 -10.77 -5.03
CA ASP A 158 -10.63 -9.74 -5.17
C ASP A 158 -11.56 -10.00 -6.37
N ILE A 159 -11.00 -10.47 -7.48
CA ILE A 159 -11.79 -10.88 -8.66
C ILE A 159 -12.59 -12.16 -8.38
N ALA A 160 -11.99 -13.12 -7.67
CA ALA A 160 -12.61 -14.43 -7.40
C ALA A 160 -13.81 -14.36 -6.45
N VAL A 161 -13.89 -13.35 -5.59
CA VAL A 161 -15.06 -13.12 -4.70
C VAL A 161 -16.35 -13.11 -5.48
N ILE A 162 -16.35 -12.53 -6.67
CA ILE A 162 -17.55 -12.32 -7.48
C ILE A 162 -18.17 -13.63 -7.95
N PRO A 163 -17.43 -14.52 -8.68
CA PRO A 163 -17.98 -15.82 -9.03
C PRO A 163 -18.29 -16.67 -7.78
N MET A 164 -17.57 -16.49 -6.65
CA MET A 164 -17.91 -17.18 -5.40
C MET A 164 -19.29 -16.76 -4.89
N LEU A 165 -19.57 -15.46 -4.83
CA LEU A 165 -20.87 -14.95 -4.40
C LEU A 165 -22.00 -15.35 -5.38
N ALA A 166 -21.72 -15.34 -6.68
CA ALA A 166 -22.68 -15.78 -7.71
C ALA A 166 -22.98 -17.29 -7.60
N PHE A 167 -22.06 -18.09 -7.06
CA PHE A 167 -22.19 -19.52 -6.90
C PHE A 167 -23.01 -19.94 -5.65
N LEU A 168 -23.15 -19.07 -4.65
CA LEU A 168 -23.86 -19.38 -3.40
C LEU A 168 -25.34 -19.82 -3.61
N PRO A 169 -26.17 -19.12 -4.43
CA PRO A 169 -27.54 -19.53 -4.70
C PRO A 169 -27.64 -20.93 -5.34
N LEU A 170 -26.67 -21.29 -6.19
CA LEU A 170 -26.60 -22.59 -6.83
C LEU A 170 -26.30 -23.70 -5.82
N LEU A 171 -25.42 -23.44 -4.84
CA LEU A 171 -25.10 -24.35 -3.75
C LEU A 171 -26.27 -24.53 -2.78
N ALA A 172 -27.07 -23.52 -2.56
CA ALA A 172 -28.25 -23.57 -1.69
C ALA A 172 -29.39 -24.42 -2.26
N GLY A 173 -29.26 -24.90 -3.50
CA GLY A 173 -30.33 -25.63 -4.16
C GLY A 173 -31.51 -24.74 -4.58
N ASN A 174 -31.39 -23.44 -4.39
CA ASN A 174 -32.38 -22.47 -4.83
C ASN A 174 -32.42 -22.31 -6.36
N ALA A 175 -31.56 -23.07 -7.07
CA ALA A 175 -31.60 -23.26 -8.52
C ALA A 175 -32.78 -24.15 -9.01
N GLY A 176 -33.78 -24.40 -8.13
CA GLY A 176 -35.08 -25.00 -8.49
C GLY A 176 -35.98 -24.05 -9.28
N GLY A 177 -35.46 -22.91 -9.71
CA GLY A 177 -36.10 -22.06 -10.70
C GLY A 177 -36.16 -22.79 -12.07
N SER A 178 -37.29 -22.63 -12.74
CA SER A 178 -37.48 -23.06 -14.12
C SER A 178 -36.30 -22.60 -14.99
N TRP A 179 -35.96 -23.34 -16.06
CA TRP A 179 -35.02 -22.87 -17.09
C TRP A 179 -35.35 -21.43 -17.56
N LEU A 180 -36.59 -21.01 -17.38
CA LEU A 180 -37.06 -19.63 -17.57
C LEU A 180 -36.41 -18.64 -16.58
N ASP A 181 -36.21 -19.00 -15.31
CA ASP A 181 -35.56 -18.11 -14.32
C ASP A 181 -34.08 -17.91 -14.66
N MET A 182 -33.43 -18.95 -15.18
CA MET A 182 -32.06 -18.84 -15.67
C MET A 182 -31.95 -17.93 -16.90
N ILE A 183 -32.96 -17.97 -17.80
CA ILE A 183 -33.04 -17.05 -18.95
C ILE A 183 -33.29 -15.61 -18.46
N TRP A 184 -34.17 -15.41 -17.49
CA TRP A 184 -34.42 -14.08 -16.89
C TRP A 184 -33.16 -13.53 -16.21
N MET A 185 -32.41 -14.38 -15.52
CA MET A 185 -31.14 -14.03 -14.87
C MET A 185 -30.07 -13.62 -15.90
N LEU A 186 -29.85 -14.45 -16.91
CA LEU A 186 -28.91 -14.16 -18.00
C LEU A 186 -29.38 -12.95 -18.83
N GLY A 187 -30.67 -12.84 -19.08
CA GLY A 187 -31.30 -11.69 -19.75
C GLY A 187 -31.09 -10.39 -18.97
N GLY A 188 -31.27 -10.42 -17.66
CA GLY A 188 -31.02 -9.27 -16.78
C GLY A 188 -29.56 -8.83 -16.76
N ILE A 189 -28.62 -9.76 -16.64
CA ILE A 189 -27.19 -9.45 -16.72
C ILE A 189 -26.85 -8.88 -18.10
N THR A 190 -27.33 -9.50 -19.18
CA THR A 190 -27.09 -9.03 -20.54
C THR A 190 -27.69 -7.64 -20.77
N ALA A 191 -28.92 -7.42 -20.31
CA ALA A 191 -29.57 -6.12 -20.38
C ALA A 191 -28.80 -5.04 -19.61
N LEU A 192 -28.28 -5.36 -18.42
CA LEU A 192 -27.45 -4.47 -17.64
C LEU A 192 -26.16 -4.11 -18.39
N LEU A 193 -25.49 -5.11 -18.97
CA LEU A 193 -24.25 -4.89 -19.72
C LEU A 193 -24.49 -4.03 -20.96
N VAL A 194 -25.55 -4.32 -21.72
CA VAL A 194 -25.91 -3.58 -22.94
C VAL A 194 -26.38 -2.16 -22.58
N ALA A 195 -27.34 -2.05 -21.66
CA ALA A 195 -27.84 -0.74 -21.21
C ALA A 195 -26.72 0.11 -20.58
N GLY A 196 -25.87 -0.52 -19.77
CA GLY A 196 -24.71 0.15 -19.19
C GLY A 196 -23.76 0.71 -20.23
N HIS A 197 -23.42 -0.08 -21.24
CA HIS A 197 -22.52 0.36 -22.31
C HIS A 197 -23.07 1.54 -23.13
N PHE A 198 -24.37 1.53 -23.44
CA PHE A 198 -24.97 2.55 -24.33
C PHE A 198 -25.56 3.76 -23.60
N LEU A 199 -26.06 3.58 -22.36
CA LEU A 199 -26.80 4.63 -21.65
C LEU A 199 -25.94 5.41 -20.65
N LEU A 200 -24.93 4.78 -20.03
CA LEU A 200 -24.20 5.43 -18.93
C LEU A 200 -23.33 6.58 -19.41
N SER A 201 -22.57 6.41 -20.50
CA SER A 201 -21.71 7.47 -21.00
C SER A 201 -22.47 8.72 -21.45
N PRO A 202 -23.56 8.65 -22.26
CA PRO A 202 -24.33 9.85 -22.60
C PRO A 202 -25.05 10.46 -21.39
N LEU A 203 -25.51 9.66 -20.41
CA LEU A 203 -26.11 10.16 -19.19
C LEU A 203 -25.12 10.99 -18.36
N PHE A 204 -23.92 10.45 -18.12
CA PHE A 204 -22.88 11.19 -17.37
C PHE A 204 -22.40 12.42 -18.13
N ARG A 205 -22.31 12.38 -19.45
CA ARG A 205 -21.98 13.55 -20.28
C ARG A 205 -23.02 14.65 -20.14
N TYR A 206 -24.31 14.30 -20.15
CA TYR A 206 -25.39 15.26 -19.91
C TYR A 206 -25.30 15.89 -18.51
N ILE A 207 -25.01 15.08 -17.49
CA ILE A 207 -24.87 15.56 -16.10
C ILE A 207 -23.68 16.51 -15.95
N VAL A 208 -22.53 16.17 -16.54
CA VAL A 208 -21.32 17.03 -16.48
C VAL A 208 -21.57 18.38 -17.17
N THR A 209 -22.33 18.41 -18.28
CA THR A 209 -22.68 19.68 -18.96
C THR A 209 -23.56 20.60 -18.14
N SER A 210 -24.23 20.11 -17.08
CA SER A 210 -25.02 20.95 -16.16
C SER A 210 -24.16 21.89 -15.31
N GLY A 211 -22.84 21.60 -15.16
CA GLY A 211 -21.92 22.42 -14.37
C GLY A 211 -22.10 22.31 -12.84
N VAL A 212 -23.02 21.45 -12.38
CA VAL A 212 -23.30 21.24 -10.94
C VAL A 212 -22.54 20.02 -10.46
N ARG A 213 -21.51 20.22 -9.64
CA ARG A 213 -20.61 19.15 -9.17
C ARG A 213 -21.31 18.12 -8.29
N GLU A 214 -22.21 18.58 -7.43
CA GLU A 214 -22.99 17.73 -6.51
C GLU A 214 -23.90 16.77 -7.27
N LEU A 215 -24.43 17.19 -8.43
CA LEU A 215 -25.29 16.37 -9.27
C LEU A 215 -24.57 15.13 -9.81
N PHE A 216 -23.27 15.23 -10.10
CA PHE A 216 -22.46 14.11 -10.52
C PHE A 216 -22.34 13.04 -9.41
N THR A 217 -22.09 13.47 -8.17
CA THR A 217 -22.03 12.57 -7.01
C THR A 217 -23.37 11.88 -6.75
N VAL A 218 -24.47 12.64 -6.82
CA VAL A 218 -25.83 12.08 -6.67
C VAL A 218 -26.12 11.04 -7.76
N ALA A 219 -25.75 11.32 -9.00
CA ALA A 219 -25.94 10.41 -10.12
C ALA A 219 -25.10 9.14 -9.99
N ALA A 220 -23.85 9.26 -9.52
CA ALA A 220 -22.98 8.13 -9.25
C ALA A 220 -23.56 7.21 -8.15
N LEU A 221 -24.03 7.78 -7.05
CA LEU A 221 -24.71 7.02 -5.97
C LEU A 221 -26.02 6.41 -6.46
N LEU A 222 -26.84 7.16 -7.20
CA LEU A 222 -28.10 6.66 -7.79
C LEU A 222 -27.84 5.47 -8.71
N LEU A 223 -26.79 5.53 -9.53
CA LEU A 223 -26.39 4.44 -10.40
C LEU A 223 -26.07 3.18 -9.59
N VAL A 224 -25.17 3.29 -8.60
CA VAL A 224 -24.73 2.14 -7.81
C VAL A 224 -25.90 1.53 -7.03
N ILE A 225 -26.67 2.36 -6.32
CA ILE A 225 -27.83 1.90 -5.52
C ILE A 225 -28.93 1.35 -6.44
N GLY A 226 -29.20 2.00 -7.57
CA GLY A 226 -30.19 1.57 -8.55
C GLY A 226 -29.86 0.20 -9.15
N ILE A 227 -28.60 -0.03 -9.50
CA ILE A 227 -28.15 -1.34 -10.01
C ILE A 227 -28.21 -2.40 -8.91
N ALA A 228 -27.80 -2.08 -7.68
CA ALA A 228 -27.89 -2.98 -6.55
C ALA A 228 -29.33 -3.45 -6.32
N LEU A 229 -30.28 -2.54 -6.29
CA LEU A 229 -31.71 -2.83 -6.13
C LEU A 229 -32.29 -3.62 -7.34
N LEU A 230 -31.90 -3.26 -8.54
CA LEU A 230 -32.33 -3.99 -9.75
C LEU A 230 -31.88 -5.45 -9.68
N MET A 231 -30.61 -5.68 -9.30
CA MET A 231 -30.09 -7.04 -9.17
C MET A 231 -30.78 -7.83 -8.06
N GLN A 232 -31.06 -7.20 -6.94
CA GLN A 232 -31.82 -7.82 -5.86
C GLN A 232 -33.22 -8.25 -6.32
N GLN A 233 -33.91 -7.42 -7.12
CA GLN A 233 -35.23 -7.76 -7.67
C GLN A 233 -35.17 -8.92 -8.66
N LEU A 234 -34.05 -9.08 -9.38
CA LEU A 234 -33.80 -10.20 -10.27
C LEU A 234 -33.35 -11.49 -9.53
N GLY A 235 -33.30 -11.47 -8.19
CA GLY A 235 -32.82 -12.60 -7.40
C GLY A 235 -31.31 -12.79 -7.44
N LEU A 236 -30.57 -11.78 -7.93
CA LEU A 236 -29.12 -11.76 -8.02
C LEU A 236 -28.47 -11.02 -6.84
N SER A 237 -27.21 -11.29 -6.59
CA SER A 237 -26.43 -10.55 -5.60
C SER A 237 -26.26 -9.08 -5.99
N MET A 238 -26.60 -8.16 -5.09
CA MET A 238 -26.33 -6.72 -5.23
C MET A 238 -24.86 -6.45 -5.53
N ALA A 239 -23.99 -7.20 -4.87
CA ALA A 239 -22.53 -7.13 -5.01
C ALA A 239 -22.06 -7.45 -6.44
N LEU A 240 -22.62 -8.51 -7.05
CA LEU A 240 -22.29 -8.90 -8.44
C LEU A 240 -22.66 -7.79 -9.42
N GLY A 241 -23.88 -7.22 -9.30
CA GLY A 241 -24.35 -6.20 -10.22
C GLY A 241 -23.53 -4.92 -10.16
N THR A 242 -23.24 -4.46 -8.98
CA THR A 242 -22.46 -3.21 -8.80
C THR A 242 -21.03 -3.38 -9.24
N PHE A 243 -20.41 -4.53 -9.02
CA PHE A 243 -19.10 -4.83 -9.58
C PHE A 243 -19.12 -4.81 -11.13
N LEU A 244 -20.07 -5.49 -11.77
CA LEU A 244 -20.19 -5.47 -13.23
C LEU A 244 -20.37 -4.05 -13.78
N ALA A 245 -21.16 -3.22 -13.08
CA ALA A 245 -21.30 -1.80 -13.43
C ALA A 245 -19.98 -1.04 -13.31
N GLY A 246 -19.19 -1.31 -12.27
CA GLY A 246 -17.84 -0.76 -12.13
C GLY A 246 -16.92 -1.15 -13.29
N VAL A 247 -16.89 -2.42 -13.65
CA VAL A 247 -16.08 -2.94 -14.78
C VAL A 247 -16.50 -2.29 -16.09
N LEU A 248 -17.81 -2.11 -16.34
CA LEU A 248 -18.32 -1.42 -17.53
C LEU A 248 -17.83 0.03 -17.64
N LEU A 249 -17.73 0.71 -16.51
CA LEU A 249 -17.27 2.09 -16.44
C LEU A 249 -15.75 2.23 -16.29
N ALA A 250 -15.01 1.13 -16.14
CA ALA A 250 -13.56 1.13 -16.00
C ALA A 250 -12.81 1.72 -17.21
N GLU A 251 -13.38 1.62 -18.41
CA GLU A 251 -12.87 2.24 -19.65
C GLU A 251 -13.56 3.57 -20.00
N SER A 252 -14.49 4.05 -19.15
CA SER A 252 -15.21 5.31 -19.37
C SER A 252 -14.30 6.52 -19.13
N GLU A 253 -14.56 7.60 -19.90
CA GLU A 253 -13.93 8.93 -19.68
C GLU A 253 -14.24 9.49 -18.29
N PHE A 254 -15.32 9.05 -17.62
CA PHE A 254 -15.76 9.49 -16.30
C PHE A 254 -15.22 8.63 -15.14
N ARG A 255 -14.39 7.64 -15.42
CA ARG A 255 -13.86 6.71 -14.41
C ARG A 255 -13.28 7.43 -13.18
N HIS A 256 -12.39 8.38 -13.42
CA HIS A 256 -11.68 9.08 -12.34
C HIS A 256 -12.60 9.98 -11.50
N GLU A 257 -13.56 10.64 -12.15
CA GLU A 257 -14.57 11.45 -11.47
C GLU A 257 -15.51 10.57 -10.61
N LEU A 258 -15.89 9.40 -11.12
CA LEU A 258 -16.70 8.42 -10.36
C LEU A 258 -15.96 7.89 -9.14
N GLU A 259 -14.67 7.60 -9.29
CA GLU A 259 -13.79 7.17 -8.20
C GLU A 259 -13.75 8.24 -7.10
N ILE A 260 -13.43 9.48 -7.44
CA ILE A 260 -13.39 10.62 -6.52
C ILE A 260 -14.74 10.85 -5.84
N ALA A 261 -15.85 10.73 -6.57
CA ALA A 261 -17.19 10.98 -6.07
C ALA A 261 -17.64 9.92 -5.06
N ILE A 262 -17.24 8.66 -5.23
CA ILE A 262 -17.72 7.52 -4.42
C ILE A 262 -16.77 7.17 -3.27
N GLU A 263 -15.47 7.40 -3.41
CA GLU A 263 -14.45 7.02 -2.44
C GLU A 263 -14.73 7.48 -0.99
N PRO A 264 -15.19 8.73 -0.73
CA PRO A 264 -15.53 9.16 0.63
C PRO A 264 -16.65 8.34 1.28
N PHE A 265 -17.66 7.97 0.49
CA PHE A 265 -18.80 7.15 0.96
C PHE A 265 -18.37 5.71 1.19
N LYS A 266 -17.53 5.14 0.31
CA LYS A 266 -16.92 3.82 0.51
C LYS A 266 -16.20 3.77 1.84
N GLY A 267 -15.31 4.72 2.12
CA GLY A 267 -14.52 4.73 3.35
C GLY A 267 -15.38 4.77 4.61
N LEU A 268 -16.40 5.63 4.62
CA LEU A 268 -17.32 5.78 5.75
C LEU A 268 -18.18 4.51 5.96
N LEU A 269 -18.84 4.02 4.90
CA LEU A 269 -19.75 2.89 4.98
C LEU A 269 -19.02 1.56 5.19
N LEU A 270 -17.81 1.41 4.62
CA LEU A 270 -16.96 0.26 4.88
C LEU A 270 -16.49 0.24 6.35
N GLY A 271 -16.15 1.41 6.90
CA GLY A 271 -15.87 1.53 8.35
C GLY A 271 -17.06 1.11 9.19
N LEU A 272 -18.28 1.55 8.84
CA LEU A 272 -19.51 1.15 9.50
C LEU A 272 -19.76 -0.37 9.38
N PHE A 273 -19.48 -0.96 8.21
CA PHE A 273 -19.59 -2.41 8.00
C PHE A 273 -18.67 -3.18 8.95
N PHE A 274 -17.40 -2.78 9.06
CA PHE A 274 -16.49 -3.45 9.98
C PHE A 274 -16.86 -3.26 11.45
N ILE A 275 -17.41 -2.09 11.83
CA ILE A 275 -17.96 -1.88 13.18
C ILE A 275 -19.14 -2.84 13.40
N ALA A 276 -20.07 -2.95 12.45
CA ALA A 276 -21.21 -3.85 12.54
C ALA A 276 -20.79 -5.33 12.65
N VAL A 277 -19.81 -5.74 11.84
CA VAL A 277 -19.21 -7.08 11.94
C VAL A 277 -18.54 -7.27 13.31
N GLY A 278 -17.81 -6.26 13.81
CA GLY A 278 -17.20 -6.29 15.14
C GLY A 278 -18.24 -6.47 16.26
N MET A 279 -19.40 -5.80 16.18
CA MET A 279 -20.51 -6.00 17.12
C MET A 279 -21.11 -7.40 17.06
N ALA A 280 -21.13 -8.01 15.87
CA ALA A 280 -21.60 -9.39 15.68
C ALA A 280 -20.62 -10.44 16.22
N VAL A 281 -19.37 -10.07 16.53
CA VAL A 281 -18.38 -10.99 17.11
C VAL A 281 -18.81 -11.42 18.50
N ASN A 282 -19.09 -12.72 18.64
CA ASN A 282 -19.49 -13.31 19.90
C ASN A 282 -18.28 -13.65 20.78
N LEU A 283 -17.90 -12.74 21.67
CA LEU A 283 -16.80 -12.97 22.62
C LEU A 283 -17.12 -14.08 23.64
N GLY A 284 -18.40 -14.42 23.81
CA GLY A 284 -18.80 -15.57 24.63
C GLY A 284 -18.29 -16.90 24.08
N LEU A 285 -18.20 -17.04 22.76
CA LEU A 285 -17.59 -18.22 22.13
C LEU A 285 -16.10 -18.33 22.45
N LEU A 286 -15.38 -17.19 22.47
CA LEU A 286 -13.97 -17.18 22.86
C LEU A 286 -13.77 -17.57 24.32
N ALA A 287 -14.70 -17.18 25.21
CA ALA A 287 -14.67 -17.55 26.61
C ALA A 287 -15.08 -19.01 26.86
N GLN A 288 -16.06 -19.53 26.11
CA GLN A 288 -16.56 -20.90 26.26
C GLN A 288 -15.63 -21.97 25.62
N ALA A 289 -15.03 -21.67 24.47
CA ALA A 289 -14.23 -22.59 23.71
C ALA A 289 -12.90 -21.97 23.21
N PRO A 290 -12.06 -21.40 24.08
CA PRO A 290 -10.85 -20.67 23.67
C PRO A 290 -9.86 -21.56 22.89
N LEU A 291 -9.72 -22.81 23.29
CA LEU A 291 -8.81 -23.75 22.64
C LEU A 291 -9.24 -24.07 21.20
N GLN A 292 -10.55 -24.21 20.95
CA GLN A 292 -11.07 -24.49 19.61
C GLN A 292 -10.88 -23.28 18.69
N VAL A 293 -11.16 -22.06 19.16
CA VAL A 293 -10.94 -20.83 18.40
C VAL A 293 -9.47 -20.64 18.09
N LEU A 294 -8.58 -20.74 19.09
CA LEU A 294 -7.15 -20.59 18.88
C LEU A 294 -6.57 -21.68 17.98
N ALA A 295 -7.03 -22.93 18.11
CA ALA A 295 -6.63 -24.01 17.23
C ALA A 295 -7.08 -23.77 15.78
N ALA A 296 -8.29 -23.23 15.57
CA ALA A 296 -8.79 -22.88 14.24
C ALA A 296 -8.01 -21.72 13.62
N VAL A 297 -7.70 -20.66 14.39
CA VAL A 297 -6.85 -19.54 13.93
C VAL A 297 -5.45 -20.01 13.58
N PHE A 298 -4.81 -20.78 14.47
CA PHE A 298 -3.47 -21.33 14.21
C PHE A 298 -3.48 -22.28 13.02
N GLY A 299 -4.47 -23.17 12.96
CA GLY A 299 -4.66 -24.10 11.83
C GLY A 299 -4.82 -23.38 10.51
N LEU A 300 -5.65 -22.32 10.45
CA LEU A 300 -5.85 -21.50 9.25
C LEU A 300 -4.53 -20.87 8.81
N VAL A 301 -3.83 -20.20 9.72
CA VAL A 301 -2.58 -19.47 9.42
C VAL A 301 -1.49 -20.43 8.95
N VAL A 302 -1.31 -21.56 9.62
CA VAL A 302 -0.28 -22.57 9.26
C VAL A 302 -0.63 -23.24 7.93
N LEU A 303 -1.89 -23.65 7.75
CA LEU A 303 -2.34 -24.32 6.55
C LEU A 303 -2.21 -23.41 5.32
N LYS A 304 -2.77 -22.22 5.42
CA LYS A 304 -2.75 -21.26 4.31
C LYS A 304 -1.34 -20.73 4.03
N GLY A 305 -0.58 -20.45 5.08
CA GLY A 305 0.85 -20.10 4.97
C GLY A 305 1.67 -21.21 4.32
N GLY A 306 1.42 -22.46 4.67
CA GLY A 306 2.04 -23.64 4.06
C GLY A 306 1.71 -23.79 2.58
N ILE A 307 0.43 -23.64 2.21
CA ILE A 307 -0.03 -23.68 0.82
C ILE A 307 0.65 -22.58 0.01
N LEU A 308 0.63 -21.33 0.50
CA LEU A 308 1.27 -20.19 -0.14
C LEU A 308 2.77 -20.40 -0.33
N TYR A 309 3.45 -20.89 0.69
CA TYR A 309 4.88 -21.20 0.63
C TYR A 309 5.19 -22.28 -0.42
N LEU A 310 4.39 -23.34 -0.47
CA LEU A 310 4.56 -24.42 -1.43
C LEU A 310 4.31 -23.96 -2.87
N LEU A 311 3.23 -23.23 -3.11
CA LEU A 311 2.90 -22.69 -4.43
C LEU A 311 3.95 -21.69 -4.92
N ALA A 312 4.43 -20.82 -4.04
CA ALA A 312 5.53 -19.90 -4.35
C ALA A 312 6.84 -20.65 -4.64
N ARG A 313 7.06 -21.80 -4.00
CA ARG A 313 8.21 -22.66 -4.31
C ARG A 313 8.09 -23.28 -5.70
N LEU A 314 6.92 -23.75 -6.06
CA LEU A 314 6.65 -24.33 -7.39
C LEU A 314 6.72 -23.29 -8.51
N SER A 315 6.37 -22.02 -8.23
CA SER A 315 6.50 -20.91 -9.18
C SER A 315 7.92 -20.34 -9.30
N GLY A 316 8.92 -20.90 -8.60
CA GLY A 316 10.32 -20.50 -8.71
C GLY A 316 10.70 -19.27 -7.87
N THR A 317 9.81 -18.74 -7.04
CA THR A 317 10.06 -17.58 -6.16
C THR A 317 11.22 -17.86 -5.19
N ARG A 318 12.07 -16.88 -4.88
CA ARG A 318 13.22 -17.01 -3.97
C ARG A 318 12.79 -17.30 -2.52
N SER A 319 13.61 -18.06 -1.76
CA SER A 319 13.28 -18.55 -0.42
C SER A 319 12.82 -17.45 0.57
N LYS A 320 13.51 -16.31 0.64
CA LYS A 320 13.12 -15.19 1.50
C LYS A 320 11.79 -14.55 1.06
N ALA A 321 11.59 -14.40 -0.25
CA ALA A 321 10.36 -13.85 -0.82
C ALA A 321 9.15 -14.78 -0.55
N ARG A 322 9.32 -16.09 -0.68
CA ARG A 322 8.29 -17.11 -0.37
C ARG A 322 7.79 -17.00 1.06
N SER A 323 8.73 -16.96 2.00
CA SER A 323 8.41 -16.93 3.43
C SER A 323 7.70 -15.63 3.81
N LYS A 324 8.16 -14.47 3.31
CA LYS A 324 7.50 -13.18 3.54
C LYS A 324 6.09 -13.13 2.94
N MET A 325 5.93 -13.56 1.70
CA MET A 325 4.62 -13.62 1.05
C MET A 325 3.65 -14.54 1.81
N ALA A 326 4.12 -15.73 2.23
CA ALA A 326 3.32 -16.66 3.01
C ALA A 326 2.87 -16.06 4.36
N ALA A 327 3.75 -15.36 5.07
CA ALA A 327 3.41 -14.69 6.33
C ALA A 327 2.41 -13.54 6.13
N ILE A 328 2.57 -12.74 5.06
CA ILE A 328 1.69 -11.60 4.76
C ILE A 328 0.26 -12.05 4.38
N LEU A 329 0.12 -13.17 3.67
CA LEU A 329 -1.17 -13.60 3.09
C LEU A 329 -1.82 -14.78 3.85
N SER A 330 -1.27 -15.25 4.96
CA SER A 330 -1.79 -16.42 5.69
C SER A 330 -3.07 -16.15 6.49
N GLN A 331 -3.42 -14.89 6.76
CA GLN A 331 -4.64 -14.53 7.48
C GLN A 331 -5.89 -14.65 6.60
N GLY A 332 -7.08 -14.66 7.23
CA GLY A 332 -8.36 -14.49 6.55
C GLY A 332 -8.55 -13.05 6.03
N GLY A 333 -9.44 -12.88 5.07
CA GLY A 333 -9.74 -11.58 4.45
C GLY A 333 -11.09 -11.02 4.85
N GLU A 334 -11.28 -9.72 4.59
CA GLU A 334 -12.54 -9.00 4.80
C GLU A 334 -13.71 -9.56 3.97
N PHE A 335 -13.43 -10.11 2.82
CA PHE A 335 -14.46 -10.73 1.97
C PHE A 335 -15.03 -12.02 2.55
N ALA A 336 -14.33 -12.68 3.50
CA ALA A 336 -14.89 -13.82 4.23
C ALA A 336 -16.17 -13.44 4.98
N PHE A 337 -16.21 -12.24 5.57
CA PHE A 337 -17.41 -11.73 6.24
C PHE A 337 -18.59 -11.65 5.27
N VAL A 338 -18.36 -11.12 4.08
CA VAL A 338 -19.38 -10.96 3.03
C VAL A 338 -19.89 -12.33 2.56
N ILE A 339 -18.97 -13.26 2.28
CA ILE A 339 -19.32 -14.62 1.82
C ILE A 339 -20.11 -15.36 2.89
N PHE A 340 -19.68 -15.32 4.15
CA PHE A 340 -20.34 -16.05 5.23
C PHE A 340 -21.72 -15.46 5.57
N THR A 341 -21.87 -14.13 5.57
CA THR A 341 -23.15 -13.48 5.76
C THR A 341 -24.13 -13.80 4.63
N ALA A 342 -23.68 -13.70 3.38
CA ALA A 342 -24.48 -14.06 2.21
C ALA A 342 -24.88 -15.55 2.21
N ALA A 343 -23.98 -16.44 2.61
CA ALA A 343 -24.26 -17.87 2.72
C ALA A 343 -25.24 -18.19 3.85
N SER A 344 -25.18 -17.49 4.97
CA SER A 344 -26.13 -17.62 6.07
C SER A 344 -27.53 -17.17 5.64
N ALA A 345 -27.64 -16.07 4.91
CA ALA A 345 -28.92 -15.58 4.37
C ALA A 345 -29.58 -16.59 3.40
N GLN A 346 -28.81 -17.49 2.81
CA GLN A 346 -29.27 -18.56 1.93
C GLN A 346 -29.41 -19.92 2.63
N GLY A 347 -29.19 -19.98 3.95
CA GLY A 347 -29.32 -21.21 4.72
C GLY A 347 -28.17 -22.22 4.54
N LEU A 348 -27.06 -21.82 3.88
CA LEU A 348 -25.88 -22.67 3.68
C LEU A 348 -25.01 -22.79 4.93
N LEU A 349 -25.04 -21.79 5.80
CA LEU A 349 -24.33 -21.78 7.08
C LEU A 349 -25.31 -21.48 8.22
N LEU A 350 -25.13 -22.18 9.33
CA LEU A 350 -25.88 -21.89 10.55
C LEU A 350 -25.33 -20.61 11.22
N PRO A 351 -26.16 -19.85 11.94
CA PRO A 351 -25.73 -18.62 12.63
C PRO A 351 -24.53 -18.84 13.57
N ASP A 352 -24.49 -19.97 14.29
CA ASP A 352 -23.39 -20.30 15.20
C ASP A 352 -22.08 -20.59 14.44
N GLN A 353 -22.18 -21.22 13.28
CA GLN A 353 -21.03 -21.45 12.40
C GLN A 353 -20.48 -20.13 11.88
N VAL A 354 -21.35 -19.22 11.44
CA VAL A 354 -20.95 -17.88 11.00
C VAL A 354 -20.27 -17.13 12.13
N ALA A 355 -20.88 -17.10 13.32
CA ALA A 355 -20.31 -16.44 14.49
C ALA A 355 -18.90 -16.97 14.82
N PHE A 356 -18.71 -18.28 14.78
CA PHE A 356 -17.39 -18.92 14.99
C PHE A 356 -16.38 -18.49 13.91
N LEU A 357 -16.77 -18.56 12.64
CA LEU A 357 -15.90 -18.22 11.50
C LEU A 357 -15.51 -16.74 11.51
N LEU A 358 -16.44 -15.83 11.88
CA LEU A 358 -16.16 -14.40 12.00
C LEU A 358 -15.09 -14.13 13.08
N VAL A 359 -15.17 -14.82 14.23
CA VAL A 359 -14.14 -14.74 15.29
C VAL A 359 -12.79 -15.23 14.78
N VAL A 360 -12.76 -16.37 14.10
CA VAL A 360 -11.53 -16.96 13.55
C VAL A 360 -10.88 -16.02 12.54
N VAL A 361 -11.64 -15.46 11.60
CA VAL A 361 -11.14 -14.51 10.60
C VAL A 361 -10.59 -13.25 11.28
N SER A 362 -11.36 -12.64 12.19
CA SER A 362 -10.95 -11.42 12.90
C SER A 362 -9.67 -11.61 13.68
N LEU A 363 -9.54 -12.71 14.43
CA LEU A 363 -8.32 -13.02 15.19
C LEU A 363 -7.14 -13.35 14.26
N SER A 364 -7.39 -14.02 13.13
CA SER A 364 -6.31 -14.33 12.17
C SER A 364 -5.69 -13.08 11.56
N MET A 365 -6.47 -12.00 11.38
CA MET A 365 -5.97 -10.71 10.90
C MET A 365 -4.94 -10.08 11.85
N VAL A 366 -5.12 -10.25 13.16
CA VAL A 366 -4.18 -9.76 14.19
C VAL A 366 -2.85 -10.53 14.16
N THR A 367 -2.82 -11.75 13.65
CA THR A 367 -1.59 -12.57 13.63
C THR A 367 -0.53 -12.08 12.66
N THR A 368 -0.88 -11.35 11.60
CA THR A 368 0.05 -10.92 10.54
C THR A 368 1.23 -10.09 11.05
N PRO A 369 1.04 -8.98 11.81
CA PRO A 369 2.16 -8.22 12.36
C PRO A 369 3.04 -9.06 13.30
N LEU A 370 2.43 -9.96 14.07
CA LEU A 370 3.14 -10.86 14.98
C LEU A 370 4.02 -11.85 14.22
N LEU A 371 3.49 -12.48 13.16
CA LEU A 371 4.23 -13.42 12.32
C LEU A 371 5.44 -12.77 11.67
N LEU A 372 5.29 -11.55 11.16
CA LEU A 372 6.39 -10.81 10.55
C LEU A 372 7.47 -10.45 11.56
N THR A 373 7.08 -10.00 12.76
CA THR A 373 8.04 -9.72 13.83
C THR A 373 8.81 -10.98 14.25
N ILE A 374 8.13 -12.12 14.35
CA ILE A 374 8.77 -13.42 14.67
C ILE A 374 9.69 -13.83 13.52
N GLN A 375 9.25 -13.68 12.28
CA GLN A 375 10.01 -14.04 11.10
C GLN A 375 11.29 -13.19 10.98
N ASP A 376 11.20 -11.88 11.16
CA ASP A 376 12.37 -10.99 11.09
C ASP A 376 13.39 -11.33 12.20
N LYS A 377 12.93 -11.60 13.43
CA LYS A 377 13.79 -12.08 14.52
C LYS A 377 14.42 -13.45 14.22
N TRP A 378 13.67 -14.36 13.62
CA TRP A 378 14.17 -15.71 13.30
C TRP A 378 15.19 -15.67 12.16
N PHE A 379 14.96 -14.87 11.12
CA PHE A 379 15.93 -14.65 10.05
C PHE A 379 17.18 -13.92 10.54
N ALA A 380 17.04 -12.90 11.39
CA ALA A 380 18.17 -12.24 12.01
C ALA A 380 19.03 -13.22 12.84
N ARG A 381 18.38 -14.12 13.59
CA ARG A 381 19.09 -15.15 14.38
C ARG A 381 19.77 -16.21 13.50
N LYS A 382 19.17 -16.56 12.37
CA LYS A 382 19.75 -17.53 11.42
C LYS A 382 20.91 -16.91 10.61
N LEU A 383 20.87 -15.61 10.33
CA LEU A 383 21.97 -14.87 9.75
C LEU A 383 23.16 -14.77 10.71
N ASN A 384 22.92 -14.53 12.01
CA ASN A 384 23.97 -14.53 13.02
C ASN A 384 24.62 -15.90 13.24
N LEU A 385 23.92 -17.02 12.93
CA LEU A 385 24.46 -18.38 13.04
C LEU A 385 25.16 -18.86 11.74
N SER A 386 24.91 -18.23 10.60
CA SER A 386 25.55 -18.56 9.31
C SER A 386 26.58 -17.52 8.88
N SER A 387 26.68 -16.41 9.60
CA SER A 387 27.62 -15.33 9.26
C SER A 387 29.02 -15.49 9.89
N ASP A 388 29.20 -16.47 10.77
CA ASP A 388 30.54 -16.69 11.36
C ASP A 388 31.51 -17.44 10.44
N ASP A 389 31.03 -18.17 9.41
CA ASP A 389 31.93 -18.98 8.57
C ASP A 389 32.16 -18.43 7.13
N GLU A 390 31.28 -17.61 6.57
CA GLU A 390 31.45 -17.11 5.18
C GLU A 390 31.73 -15.61 5.06
N MET A 391 31.48 -14.81 6.10
CA MET A 391 31.70 -13.35 6.04
C MET A 391 33.11 -12.91 6.42
N HIS A 392 33.91 -13.78 7.04
CA HIS A 392 35.31 -13.47 7.43
C HIS A 392 36.35 -13.79 6.36
N SER A 393 35.99 -14.47 5.25
CA SER A 393 36.98 -14.82 4.23
C SER A 393 37.20 -13.74 3.16
N ASP A 394 36.32 -12.73 3.03
CA ASP A 394 36.47 -11.66 2.04
C ASP A 394 37.09 -10.35 2.59
N VAL A 395 37.40 -10.31 3.87
CA VAL A 395 38.12 -9.18 4.50
C VAL A 395 39.62 -9.36 4.30
N VAL A 396 40.06 -9.33 3.05
CA VAL A 396 41.49 -9.26 2.74
C VAL A 396 41.85 -7.86 2.22
N ASN A 397 42.30 -7.02 3.16
CA ASN A 397 43.38 -6.03 2.96
C ASN A 397 43.28 -5.15 1.69
N LYS A 398 42.22 -4.29 1.60
CA LYS A 398 42.25 -3.16 0.69
C LYS A 398 41.81 -1.92 1.45
N GLN A 399 42.78 -1.12 1.89
CA GLN A 399 42.53 0.21 2.47
C GLN A 399 41.70 1.04 1.49
N PRO A 400 40.39 1.29 1.74
CA PRO A 400 39.59 2.12 0.85
C PRO A 400 39.97 3.58 1.07
N GLN A 401 39.99 4.35 -0.03
CA GLN A 401 40.06 5.80 0.08
C GLN A 401 38.68 6.37 0.44
N ILE A 402 37.63 5.77 -0.11
CA ILE A 402 36.23 6.23 0.06
C ILE A 402 35.31 5.04 0.34
N ILE A 403 34.39 5.24 1.26
CA ILE A 403 33.26 4.33 1.52
C ILE A 403 31.99 4.94 0.93
N ILE A 404 31.18 4.16 0.23
CA ILE A 404 29.85 4.56 -0.25
C ILE A 404 28.79 3.71 0.43
N ALA A 405 28.00 4.32 1.31
CA ALA A 405 26.88 3.69 1.99
C ALA A 405 25.58 3.87 1.19
N GLY A 406 25.01 2.78 0.65
CA GLY A 406 23.85 2.78 -0.22
C GLY A 406 24.23 3.02 -1.69
N PHE A 407 24.34 1.93 -2.42
CA PHE A 407 24.66 2.02 -3.86
C PHE A 407 23.41 2.00 -4.73
N GLY A 408 22.36 1.30 -4.30
CA GLY A 408 21.05 1.23 -4.92
C GLY A 408 21.03 0.57 -6.30
N ARG A 409 19.86 0.65 -6.97
CA ARG A 409 19.66 0.08 -8.32
C ARG A 409 20.35 0.93 -9.39
N PHE A 410 20.63 0.31 -10.53
CA PHE A 410 21.29 0.95 -11.69
C PHE A 410 20.67 2.33 -12.01
N GLY A 411 21.52 3.38 -12.11
CA GLY A 411 21.10 4.77 -12.37
C GLY A 411 20.82 5.63 -11.13
N ARG A 412 20.88 5.08 -9.90
CA ARG A 412 20.72 5.87 -8.67
C ARG A 412 21.98 6.66 -8.30
N PHE A 413 21.80 7.62 -7.40
CA PHE A 413 22.80 8.60 -6.98
C PHE A 413 24.16 7.97 -6.59
N GLY A 414 24.16 6.95 -5.71
CA GLY A 414 25.39 6.27 -5.26
C GLY A 414 26.16 5.60 -6.39
N GLN A 415 25.47 5.03 -7.38
CA GLN A 415 26.14 4.41 -8.55
C GLN A 415 26.80 5.44 -9.46
N ILE A 416 26.18 6.62 -9.65
CA ILE A 416 26.76 7.70 -10.45
C ILE A 416 28.05 8.18 -9.78
N VAL A 417 28.01 8.41 -8.46
CA VAL A 417 29.19 8.79 -7.66
C VAL A 417 30.27 7.70 -7.75
N GLY A 418 29.90 6.43 -7.55
CA GLY A 418 30.84 5.31 -7.59
C GLY A 418 31.51 5.14 -8.95
N ARG A 419 30.74 5.28 -10.05
CA ARG A 419 31.28 5.23 -11.41
C ARG A 419 32.28 6.37 -11.69
N LEU A 420 31.96 7.58 -11.20
CA LEU A 420 32.85 8.73 -11.33
C LEU A 420 34.16 8.49 -10.56
N MET A 421 34.11 7.97 -9.35
CA MET A 421 35.28 7.64 -8.54
C MET A 421 36.10 6.54 -9.19
N TYR A 422 35.45 5.47 -9.66
CA TYR A 422 36.11 4.36 -10.36
C TYR A 422 36.86 4.80 -11.63
N ALA A 423 36.21 5.67 -12.43
CA ALA A 423 36.83 6.24 -13.63
C ALA A 423 38.12 7.04 -13.32
N ASN A 424 38.19 7.62 -12.11
CA ASN A 424 39.38 8.33 -11.62
C ASN A 424 40.36 7.44 -10.85
N LYS A 425 40.19 6.10 -10.90
CA LYS A 425 41.06 5.11 -10.25
C LYS A 425 41.11 5.23 -8.71
N ILE A 426 40.07 5.82 -8.09
CA ILE A 426 39.95 5.93 -6.65
C ILE A 426 39.43 4.58 -6.10
N LYS A 427 40.09 4.07 -5.05
CA LYS A 427 39.68 2.83 -4.39
C LYS A 427 38.42 3.07 -3.56
N ILE A 428 37.32 2.43 -3.93
CA ILE A 428 36.04 2.54 -3.23
C ILE A 428 35.65 1.22 -2.60
N THR A 429 35.03 1.30 -1.43
CA THR A 429 34.29 0.20 -0.80
C THR A 429 32.81 0.58 -0.77
N VAL A 430 31.97 -0.34 -1.18
CA VAL A 430 30.50 -0.14 -1.24
C VAL A 430 29.84 -0.94 -0.15
N LEU A 431 28.96 -0.31 0.63
CA LEU A 431 28.05 -0.95 1.57
C LEU A 431 26.64 -0.99 0.98
N GLU A 432 26.06 -2.18 0.83
CA GLU A 432 24.74 -2.37 0.25
C GLU A 432 23.95 -3.40 1.03
N SER A 433 22.71 -3.06 1.39
CA SER A 433 21.80 -3.94 2.15
C SER A 433 20.95 -4.86 1.26
N ASP A 434 20.85 -4.56 -0.05
CA ASP A 434 20.12 -5.38 -1.00
C ASP A 434 21.03 -6.48 -1.61
N ALA A 435 20.86 -7.71 -1.10
CA ALA A 435 21.63 -8.87 -1.58
C ALA A 435 21.46 -9.13 -3.10
N SER A 436 20.34 -8.69 -3.70
CA SER A 436 20.11 -8.86 -5.14
C SER A 436 21.03 -7.99 -6.00
N GLN A 437 21.50 -6.87 -5.45
CA GLN A 437 22.39 -5.93 -6.13
C GLN A 437 23.87 -6.33 -6.05
N ILE A 438 24.25 -7.02 -4.97
CA ILE A 438 25.65 -7.31 -4.66
C ILE A 438 26.30 -8.19 -5.74
N LYS A 439 25.59 -9.23 -6.19
CA LYS A 439 26.11 -10.11 -7.24
C LYS A 439 26.41 -9.32 -8.51
N LEU A 440 25.50 -8.45 -8.91
CA LEU A 440 25.66 -7.61 -10.09
C LEU A 440 26.82 -6.61 -9.93
N LEU A 441 26.95 -6.00 -8.75
CA LEU A 441 28.01 -5.02 -8.49
C LEU A 441 29.39 -5.67 -8.44
N ARG A 442 29.51 -6.89 -7.91
CA ARG A 442 30.74 -7.69 -7.94
C ARG A 442 31.12 -8.10 -9.36
N GLU A 443 30.16 -8.45 -10.22
CA GLU A 443 30.38 -8.71 -11.65
C GLU A 443 30.92 -7.47 -12.37
N TYR A 444 30.56 -6.26 -11.93
CA TYR A 444 31.14 -4.99 -12.43
C TYR A 444 32.48 -4.61 -11.79
N GLY A 445 33.05 -5.45 -10.93
CA GLY A 445 34.38 -5.25 -10.35
C GLY A 445 34.42 -4.33 -9.13
N TYR A 446 33.26 -4.01 -8.53
CA TYR A 446 33.23 -3.24 -7.29
C TYR A 446 33.52 -4.11 -6.06
N ASN A 447 34.24 -3.55 -5.10
CA ASN A 447 34.42 -4.17 -3.78
C ASN A 447 33.18 -3.87 -2.93
N VAL A 448 32.29 -4.85 -2.77
CA VAL A 448 30.97 -4.67 -2.14
C VAL A 448 30.85 -5.55 -0.91
N PHE A 449 30.53 -4.92 0.22
CA PHE A 449 30.16 -5.59 1.47
C PHE A 449 28.64 -5.59 1.61
N TYR A 450 28.12 -6.74 1.97
CA TYR A 450 26.72 -6.90 2.28
C TYR A 450 26.43 -6.50 3.72
N GLY A 451 25.51 -5.57 3.92
CA GLY A 451 24.97 -5.28 5.23
C GLY A 451 24.39 -3.88 5.36
N ASP A 452 23.90 -3.61 6.56
CA ASP A 452 23.27 -2.35 6.93
C ASP A 452 24.35 -1.38 7.46
N ALA A 453 24.58 -0.29 6.73
CA ALA A 453 25.56 0.74 7.10
C ALA A 453 25.25 1.47 8.42
N THR A 454 24.08 1.25 9.02
CA THR A 454 23.75 1.73 10.36
C THR A 454 24.37 0.88 11.49
N GLN A 455 25.12 -0.17 11.14
CA GLN A 455 25.82 -1.04 12.09
C GLN A 455 27.30 -0.64 12.19
N LEU A 456 27.75 -0.33 13.39
CA LEU A 456 29.14 0.13 13.66
C LEU A 456 30.19 -0.88 13.20
N GLU A 457 29.95 -2.17 13.47
CA GLU A 457 30.89 -3.25 13.12
C GLU A 457 31.09 -3.38 11.60
N LEU A 458 30.03 -3.11 10.82
CA LEU A 458 30.10 -3.13 9.37
C LEU A 458 30.91 -1.95 8.83
N LEU A 459 30.77 -0.76 9.41
CA LEU A 459 31.59 0.41 9.06
C LEU A 459 33.07 0.15 9.36
N ARG A 460 33.39 -0.48 10.50
CA ARG A 460 34.75 -0.90 10.83
C ARG A 460 35.31 -1.91 9.82
N ALA A 461 34.54 -2.96 9.54
CA ALA A 461 34.92 -3.99 8.57
C ALA A 461 35.13 -3.42 7.14
N ALA A 462 34.39 -2.38 6.78
CA ALA A 462 34.54 -1.65 5.52
C ALA A 462 35.77 -0.73 5.47
N GLY A 463 36.50 -0.58 6.57
CA GLY A 463 37.71 0.25 6.66
C GLY A 463 37.44 1.72 6.99
N ALA A 464 36.40 2.03 7.79
CA ALA A 464 36.05 3.42 8.13
C ALA A 464 37.15 4.13 8.97
N GLU A 465 37.98 3.37 9.68
CA GLU A 465 39.11 3.91 10.45
C GLU A 465 40.24 4.43 9.56
N GLU A 466 40.36 3.90 8.33
CA GLU A 466 41.46 4.18 7.39
C GLU A 466 40.99 5.03 6.20
N ALA A 467 39.68 5.10 5.95
CA ALA A 467 39.11 5.84 4.84
C ALA A 467 39.23 7.36 5.04
N GLU A 468 39.37 8.10 3.94
CA GLU A 468 39.42 9.56 3.94
C GLU A 468 38.02 10.18 3.97
N ALA A 469 37.02 9.51 3.38
CA ALA A 469 35.67 10.01 3.29
C ALA A 469 34.62 8.88 3.20
N ILE A 470 33.41 9.20 3.68
CA ILE A 470 32.21 8.40 3.45
C ILE A 470 31.18 9.21 2.68
N VAL A 471 30.55 8.57 1.69
CA VAL A 471 29.44 9.13 0.91
C VAL A 471 28.18 8.37 1.26
N ILE A 472 27.24 9.05 1.94
CA ILE A 472 25.99 8.45 2.43
C ILE A 472 24.90 8.70 1.39
N CYS A 473 24.40 7.61 0.77
CA CYS A 473 23.42 7.62 -0.31
C CYS A 473 22.18 6.73 -0.02
N THR A 474 21.97 6.31 1.24
CA THR A 474 20.84 5.49 1.66
C THR A 474 19.51 6.20 1.40
N ASP A 475 18.42 5.44 1.21
CA ASP A 475 17.10 5.99 0.83
C ASP A 475 16.31 6.55 2.04
N ALA A 476 16.48 5.98 3.24
CA ALA A 476 15.74 6.38 4.42
C ALA A 476 16.43 7.54 5.16
N PRO A 477 15.74 8.67 5.42
CA PRO A 477 16.33 9.81 6.13
C PRO A 477 16.88 9.45 7.52
N ASP A 478 16.16 8.59 8.25
CA ASP A 478 16.56 8.15 9.60
C ASP A 478 17.85 7.32 9.57
N GLU A 479 18.05 6.50 8.53
CA GLU A 479 19.31 5.77 8.33
C GLU A 479 20.48 6.71 8.03
N VAL A 480 20.24 7.73 7.18
CA VAL A 480 21.26 8.75 6.87
C VAL A 480 21.74 9.42 8.15
N MET A 481 20.82 9.87 8.99
CA MET A 481 21.17 10.55 10.24
C MET A 481 21.89 9.63 11.22
N LYS A 482 21.44 8.38 11.35
CA LYS A 482 22.10 7.38 12.21
C LYS A 482 23.52 7.08 11.77
N ILE A 483 23.76 6.97 10.44
CA ILE A 483 25.13 6.79 9.91
C ILE A 483 25.98 8.02 10.19
N VAL A 484 25.44 9.24 10.04
CA VAL A 484 26.13 10.49 10.37
C VAL A 484 26.58 10.51 11.82
N GLU A 485 25.65 10.22 12.77
CA GLU A 485 25.94 10.18 14.20
C GLU A 485 27.01 9.15 14.55
N LEU A 486 26.89 7.93 13.98
CA LEU A 486 27.92 6.88 14.18
C LEU A 486 29.28 7.29 13.66
N CYS A 487 29.35 7.91 12.48
CA CYS A 487 30.60 8.35 11.89
C CYS A 487 31.24 9.49 12.71
N GLN A 488 30.45 10.47 13.15
CA GLN A 488 30.95 11.57 13.98
C GLN A 488 31.47 11.11 15.33
N HIS A 489 30.80 10.11 15.93
CA HIS A 489 31.17 9.62 17.26
C HIS A 489 32.40 8.69 17.21
N HIS A 490 32.44 7.77 16.24
CA HIS A 490 33.43 6.69 16.23
C HIS A 490 34.59 6.92 15.23
N PHE A 491 34.38 7.76 14.19
CA PHE A 491 35.36 8.03 13.15
C PHE A 491 35.51 9.53 12.87
N PRO A 492 35.95 10.34 13.85
CA PRO A 492 35.97 11.81 13.73
C PRO A 492 36.90 12.33 12.61
N GLN A 493 37.84 11.52 12.14
CA GLN A 493 38.72 11.84 11.01
C GLN A 493 38.01 11.69 9.65
N LEU A 494 36.90 10.95 9.57
CA LEU A 494 36.22 10.61 8.33
C LEU A 494 35.41 11.82 7.81
N LYS A 495 35.69 12.27 6.61
CA LYS A 495 34.91 13.34 5.96
C LYS A 495 33.56 12.81 5.51
N ILE A 496 32.47 13.39 6.01
CA ILE A 496 31.11 12.96 5.68
C ILE A 496 30.57 13.78 4.52
N LEU A 497 30.15 13.10 3.46
CA LEU A 497 29.38 13.67 2.34
C LEU A 497 28.04 12.95 2.29
N ALA A 498 26.94 13.68 2.15
CA ALA A 498 25.63 13.06 2.19
C ALA A 498 24.73 13.51 1.01
N ARG A 499 23.87 12.60 0.59
CA ARG A 499 22.76 12.89 -0.30
C ARG A 499 21.59 13.39 0.52
N ALA A 500 20.94 14.48 0.10
CA ALA A 500 19.68 14.95 0.58
C ALA A 500 18.61 14.83 -0.51
N ARG A 501 17.49 14.18 -0.25
CA ARG A 501 16.37 14.09 -1.20
C ARG A 501 15.48 15.33 -1.20
N SER A 502 15.44 16.01 -0.06
CA SER A 502 14.59 17.17 0.16
C SER A 502 15.37 18.33 0.79
N ARG A 503 14.72 19.49 0.81
CA ARG A 503 15.24 20.67 1.52
C ARG A 503 15.26 20.45 3.05
N VAL A 504 14.30 19.69 3.57
CA VAL A 504 14.22 19.34 5.01
C VAL A 504 15.40 18.47 5.42
N GLU A 505 15.73 17.44 4.63
CA GLU A 505 16.90 16.60 4.88
C GLU A 505 18.21 17.41 4.82
N ALA A 506 18.32 18.37 3.90
CA ALA A 506 19.48 19.26 3.83
C ALA A 506 19.63 20.12 5.11
N TYR A 507 18.52 20.57 5.69
CA TYR A 507 18.52 21.25 7.00
C TYR A 507 18.98 20.33 8.13
N GLN A 508 18.49 19.10 8.17
CA GLN A 508 18.89 18.11 9.17
C GLN A 508 20.39 17.82 9.10
N LEU A 509 20.93 17.62 7.90
CA LEU A 509 22.36 17.42 7.71
C LEU A 509 23.19 18.62 8.20
N LEU A 510 22.79 19.82 7.82
CA LEU A 510 23.46 21.06 8.25
C LEU A 510 23.41 21.24 9.77
N SER A 511 22.28 20.93 10.42
CA SER A 511 22.14 21.03 11.89
C SER A 511 23.05 20.05 12.64
N HIS A 512 23.42 18.93 12.00
CA HIS A 512 24.39 17.95 12.52
C HIS A 512 25.83 18.21 12.02
N GLY A 513 26.11 19.38 11.45
CA GLY A 513 27.45 19.77 11.04
C GLY A 513 27.96 19.13 9.75
N VAL A 514 27.07 18.52 8.95
CA VAL A 514 27.41 18.00 7.62
C VAL A 514 27.16 19.10 6.59
N ASP A 515 28.19 19.84 6.26
CA ASP A 515 28.18 20.96 5.31
C ASP A 515 28.35 20.51 3.84
N LYS A 516 28.87 19.30 3.61
CA LYS A 516 29.07 18.69 2.30
C LYS A 516 27.92 17.74 1.95
N TYR A 517 26.90 18.29 1.34
CA TYR A 517 25.74 17.53 0.88
C TYR A 517 25.36 17.91 -0.55
N SER A 518 24.64 17.02 -1.22
CA SER A 518 24.06 17.28 -2.53
C SER A 518 22.58 16.95 -2.53
N ARG A 519 21.75 17.90 -2.98
CA ARG A 519 20.31 17.67 -3.19
C ARG A 519 20.10 16.91 -4.49
N GLU A 520 19.50 15.74 -4.41
CA GLU A 520 19.42 14.75 -5.49
C GLU A 520 18.86 15.30 -6.80
N THR A 521 17.74 16.02 -6.74
CA THR A 521 17.03 16.51 -7.93
C THR A 521 17.42 17.93 -8.30
N PHE A 522 18.11 18.68 -7.43
CA PHE A 522 18.29 20.12 -7.56
C PHE A 522 19.13 20.51 -8.80
N LEU A 523 20.27 19.86 -8.98
CA LEU A 523 21.16 20.19 -10.12
C LEU A 523 20.53 19.77 -11.45
N GLY A 524 19.87 18.62 -11.51
CA GLY A 524 19.15 18.16 -12.71
C GLY A 524 17.96 19.06 -13.06
N ALA A 525 17.23 19.52 -12.05
CA ALA A 525 16.12 20.47 -12.23
C ALA A 525 16.62 21.84 -12.73
N LEU A 526 17.76 22.32 -12.22
CA LEU A 526 18.38 23.57 -12.69
C LEU A 526 18.84 23.46 -14.15
N ASP A 527 19.49 22.37 -14.52
CA ASP A 527 19.90 22.15 -15.91
C ASP A 527 18.70 22.09 -16.86
N LEU A 528 17.63 21.37 -16.48
CA LEU A 528 16.41 21.36 -17.26
C LEU A 528 15.76 22.74 -17.35
N GLY A 529 15.71 23.49 -16.23
CA GLY A 529 15.21 24.86 -16.20
C GLY A 529 15.99 25.79 -17.13
N ARG A 530 17.31 25.65 -17.15
CA ARG A 530 18.17 26.38 -18.09
C ARG A 530 17.84 26.05 -19.55
N GLN A 531 17.62 24.78 -19.87
CA GLN A 531 17.22 24.38 -21.23
C GLN A 531 15.87 24.99 -21.61
N VAL A 532 14.89 25.00 -20.70
CA VAL A 532 13.59 25.66 -20.93
C VAL A 532 13.78 27.15 -21.22
N LEU A 533 14.62 27.87 -20.47
CA LEU A 533 14.88 29.29 -20.74
C LEU A 533 15.47 29.52 -22.14
N VAL A 534 16.33 28.65 -22.60
CA VAL A 534 16.91 28.70 -23.97
C VAL A 534 15.84 28.45 -25.02
N GLU A 535 14.96 27.47 -24.82
CA GLU A 535 13.84 27.16 -25.74
C GLU A 535 12.82 28.30 -25.81
N LEU A 536 12.65 29.05 -24.71
CA LEU A 536 11.83 30.28 -24.67
C LEU A 536 12.51 31.51 -25.31
N GLY A 537 13.70 31.33 -25.92
CA GLY A 537 14.40 32.36 -26.66
C GLY A 537 15.44 33.15 -25.87
N MET A 538 15.76 32.74 -24.64
CA MET A 538 16.84 33.36 -23.87
C MET A 538 18.19 32.89 -24.43
N HIS A 539 19.15 33.85 -24.57
CA HIS A 539 20.49 33.48 -25.02
C HIS A 539 21.17 32.47 -24.07
N PRO A 540 21.85 31.41 -24.56
CA PRO A 540 22.44 30.35 -23.73
C PRO A 540 23.34 30.85 -22.60
N TYR A 541 24.10 31.88 -22.82
CA TYR A 541 24.95 32.51 -21.80
C TYR A 541 24.13 33.14 -20.67
N GLN A 542 23.05 33.84 -21.00
CA GLN A 542 22.14 34.44 -20.02
C GLN A 542 21.42 33.40 -19.21
N ALA A 543 20.93 32.31 -19.84
CA ALA A 543 20.30 31.19 -19.18
C ALA A 543 21.25 30.48 -18.18
N LYS A 544 22.53 30.33 -18.57
CA LYS A 544 23.57 29.77 -17.69
C LYS A 544 23.89 30.68 -16.49
N ARG A 545 23.92 31.98 -16.73
CA ARG A 545 24.14 32.97 -15.66
C ARG A 545 22.95 33.01 -14.68
N ALA A 546 21.72 32.95 -15.18
CA ALA A 546 20.52 32.88 -14.37
C ALA A 546 20.48 31.60 -13.50
N GLU A 547 20.82 30.45 -14.06
CA GLU A 547 20.99 29.19 -13.33
C GLU A 547 22.01 29.32 -12.18
N ALA A 548 23.19 29.83 -12.49
CA ALA A 548 24.28 29.98 -11.52
C ALA A 548 23.89 30.94 -10.38
N HIS A 549 23.20 32.04 -10.71
CA HIS A 549 22.70 33.03 -9.74
C HIS A 549 21.64 32.42 -8.83
N PHE A 550 20.64 31.75 -9.42
CA PHE A 550 19.60 31.04 -8.67
C PHE A 550 20.21 30.02 -7.70
N ARG A 551 21.16 29.21 -8.16
CA ARG A 551 21.87 28.23 -7.32
C ARG A 551 22.57 28.88 -6.13
N LYS A 552 23.22 30.02 -6.34
CA LYS A 552 23.92 30.75 -5.27
C LYS A 552 22.93 31.27 -4.22
N LEU A 553 21.86 31.90 -4.67
CA LEU A 553 20.80 32.45 -3.81
C LEU A 553 20.09 31.36 -3.02
N ASP A 554 19.65 30.27 -3.67
CA ASP A 554 18.95 29.18 -3.00
C ASP A 554 19.82 28.51 -1.93
N ASN A 555 21.12 28.32 -2.20
CA ASN A 555 22.05 27.81 -1.20
C ASN A 555 22.33 28.81 -0.04
N ALA A 556 22.34 30.11 -0.31
CA ALA A 556 22.47 31.13 0.75
C ALA A 556 21.22 31.15 1.66
N MET A 557 20.03 31.14 1.08
CA MET A 557 18.77 31.05 1.80
C MET A 557 18.66 29.79 2.67
N LEU A 558 19.20 28.68 2.18
CA LEU A 558 19.19 27.41 2.95
C LEU A 558 20.01 27.53 4.22
N LYS A 559 21.15 28.24 4.18
CA LYS A 559 21.99 28.50 5.36
C LYS A 559 21.38 29.56 6.29
N GLU A 560 20.75 30.59 5.77
CA GLU A 560 20.13 31.66 6.53
C GLU A 560 18.90 31.19 7.33
N LEU A 561 18.09 30.29 6.76
CA LEU A 561 16.88 29.76 7.39
C LEU A 561 17.14 28.59 8.36
N LEU A 562 18.36 28.11 8.48
CA LEU A 562 18.74 27.03 9.39
C LEU A 562 18.29 27.24 10.85
N PRO A 563 18.42 28.43 11.46
CA PRO A 563 17.99 28.66 12.85
C PRO A 563 16.46 28.62 13.06
N GLN A 564 15.67 28.76 11.98
CA GLN A 564 14.20 28.95 12.04
C GLN A 564 13.41 27.77 11.48
N HIS A 565 14.07 26.68 11.10
CA HIS A 565 13.45 25.59 10.36
C HIS A 565 12.32 24.86 11.13
N ASN A 566 12.23 25.03 12.45
CA ASN A 566 11.17 24.46 13.29
C ASN A 566 9.89 25.30 13.39
N GLN A 567 9.77 26.43 12.65
CA GLN A 567 8.61 27.32 12.70
C GLN A 567 7.94 27.45 11.32
N ASP A 568 7.00 26.56 11.00
CA ASP A 568 6.33 26.45 9.69
C ASP A 568 5.73 27.77 9.16
N LYS A 569 5.18 28.63 10.03
CA LYS A 569 4.59 29.92 9.62
C LYS A 569 5.63 30.95 9.16
N GLN A 570 6.80 30.97 9.76
CA GLN A 570 7.88 31.89 9.38
C GLN A 570 8.58 31.41 8.10
N LEU A 571 8.70 30.11 7.89
CA LEU A 571 9.20 29.52 6.65
C LEU A 571 8.36 29.93 5.43
N ALA A 572 7.03 29.88 5.54
CA ALA A 572 6.13 30.27 4.46
C ALA A 572 6.22 31.76 4.11
N LEU A 573 6.38 32.63 5.12
CA LEU A 573 6.52 34.08 4.93
C LEU A 573 7.86 34.42 4.24
N ARG A 574 8.96 33.85 4.73
CA ARG A 574 10.31 34.01 4.15
C ARG A 574 10.44 33.43 2.75
N ALA A 575 9.80 32.28 2.47
CA ALA A 575 9.76 31.73 1.12
C ALA A 575 9.06 32.68 0.12
N LYS A 576 8.05 33.43 0.58
CA LYS A 576 7.32 34.41 -0.21
C LYS A 576 8.15 35.69 -0.45
N GLU A 577 8.89 36.14 0.56
CA GLU A 577 9.84 37.28 0.46
C GLU A 577 10.99 36.91 -0.48
N ALA A 578 11.59 35.75 -0.31
CA ALA A 578 12.67 35.23 -1.15
C ALA A 578 12.27 35.11 -2.63
N ARG A 579 11.03 34.72 -2.92
CA ARG A 579 10.50 34.70 -4.28
C ARG A 579 10.44 36.12 -4.87
N LYS A 580 10.02 37.10 -4.07
CA LYS A 580 9.91 38.49 -4.50
C LYS A 580 11.29 39.12 -4.75
N GLU A 581 12.28 38.81 -3.87
CA GLU A 581 13.66 39.24 -4.06
C GLU A 581 14.27 38.65 -5.34
N LEU A 582 14.00 37.36 -5.64
CA LEU A 582 14.40 36.71 -6.88
C LEU A 582 13.80 37.42 -8.11
N GLU A 583 12.50 37.72 -8.11
CA GLU A 583 11.81 38.39 -9.19
C GLU A 583 12.40 39.79 -9.42
N GLU A 584 12.74 40.56 -8.37
CA GLU A 584 13.35 41.88 -8.45
C GLU A 584 14.80 41.83 -8.99
N ILE A 585 15.62 40.83 -8.54
CA ILE A 585 16.99 40.69 -8.99
C ILE A 585 17.04 40.30 -10.47
N PHE A 586 16.23 39.32 -10.88
CA PHE A 586 16.15 38.92 -12.29
C PHE A 586 15.57 40.04 -13.17
N GLY A 587 14.60 40.84 -12.69
CA GLY A 587 14.06 42.00 -13.39
C GLY A 587 15.13 43.05 -13.66
N ARG A 588 15.91 43.41 -12.64
CA ARG A 588 17.02 44.38 -12.78
C ARG A 588 18.14 43.91 -13.71
N GLU A 589 18.49 42.62 -13.66
CA GLU A 589 19.52 42.08 -14.57
C GLU A 589 19.05 42.05 -16.03
N MET A 590 17.79 41.73 -16.29
CA MET A 590 17.20 41.76 -17.63
C MET A 590 17.12 43.18 -18.20
N ASP A 591 16.82 44.18 -17.37
CA ASP A 591 16.77 45.58 -17.80
C ASP A 591 18.18 46.15 -18.09
N ASN A 592 19.17 45.80 -17.28
CA ASN A 592 20.57 46.15 -17.53
C ASN A 592 21.11 45.55 -18.84
N ASP A 593 20.77 44.29 -19.14
CA ASP A 593 21.17 43.65 -20.40
C ASP A 593 20.43 44.24 -21.62
N ARG A 594 19.20 44.71 -21.48
CA ARG A 594 18.48 45.45 -22.54
C ARG A 594 19.12 46.82 -22.80
N GLN A 595 19.55 47.53 -21.77
CA GLN A 595 20.24 48.80 -21.89
C GLN A 595 21.64 48.64 -22.51
N SER A 596 22.37 47.59 -22.18
CA SER A 596 23.70 47.33 -22.78
C SER A 596 23.62 46.96 -24.26
N ARG A 597 22.57 46.26 -24.72
CA ARG A 597 22.34 46.01 -26.16
C ARG A 597 22.07 47.29 -26.95
N HIS A 598 21.34 48.25 -26.38
CA HIS A 598 21.06 49.52 -27.03
C HIS A 598 22.30 50.40 -27.19
N TYR A 599 23.35 50.14 -26.40
CA TYR A 599 24.63 50.84 -26.48
C TYR A 599 25.55 50.33 -27.60
N TRP A 600 25.34 49.09 -28.10
CA TRP A 600 26.15 48.49 -29.16
C TRP A 600 25.48 48.54 -30.54
N GLU A 601 24.22 48.95 -30.61
CA GLU A 601 23.48 49.17 -31.88
C GLU A 601 23.49 50.64 -32.34
N LYS A 602 24.17 51.54 -31.63
CA LYS A 602 24.54 52.90 -32.07
C LYS A 602 26.01 53.00 -32.37
#